data_34e6a9fe4c71492ea406ea9a3a69eed1
#
_entry.id   34e6a9fe4c71492ea406ea9a3a69eed1
#
_cell.length_a   1.000
_cell.length_b   1.000
_cell.length_c   1.000
_cell.angle_alpha   90.00
_cell.angle_beta   90.00
_cell.angle_gamma   90.00
#
_symmetry.space_group_name_H-M   'P 1'
#
loop_
_entity.id
_entity.type
_entity.pdbx_description
1 polymer ?
#
loop_
_entity_poly.entity_id
_entity_poly.type
_entity_poly.pdbx_seq_one_letter_code
_entity_poly.pdbx_strand_id
1 'polypeptide(L)'
;MSNQEQLRSKMLSLADLGAQKVVNLVVQYASAESKPIDLLTYMSSGKRVPSLTEECITSIKALLQFLSTMPDSQNKSDHAFILALQSFAQVRAAYLTSSMEPMTRAVVNSANAVQRISVDAPREAHAEYRRGSAPFADWFKAMISTIQAEQEAATMLFQGMSWKNMYSSTISNILQPLLSSVHDQLPII
;
A
#
# COMPACT_ATOMS: atom_id res chain seq x y z
N MET A 1 -41.91 16.72 15.01
CA MET A 1 -40.50 17.17 14.88
C MET A 1 -40.46 18.68 14.96
N SER A 2 -39.67 19.24 15.88
CA SER A 2 -39.51 20.71 15.99
C SER A 2 -38.62 21.21 14.80
N ASN A 3 -38.82 22.47 14.41
CA ASN A 3 -37.99 23.12 13.39
C ASN A 3 -36.49 23.03 13.71
N GLN A 4 -36.15 22.98 14.99
CA GLN A 4 -34.78 22.89 15.48
C GLN A 4 -34.19 21.50 15.24
N GLU A 5 -34.98 20.43 15.38
CA GLU A 5 -34.55 19.03 15.07
C GLU A 5 -34.33 18.86 13.58
N GLN A 6 -35.18 19.45 12.74
CA GLN A 6 -35.02 19.39 11.29
C GLN A 6 -33.74 20.12 10.82
N LEU A 7 -33.47 21.30 11.41
CA LEU A 7 -32.28 22.08 11.09
C LEU A 7 -31.00 21.28 11.49
N ARG A 8 -31.00 20.71 12.69
CA ARG A 8 -29.91 19.91 13.20
C ARG A 8 -29.65 18.68 12.29
N SER A 9 -30.71 17.98 11.89
CA SER A 9 -30.59 16.83 10.98
C SER A 9 -30.00 17.23 9.64
N LYS A 10 -30.40 18.35 9.05
CA LYS A 10 -29.84 18.85 7.79
C LYS A 10 -28.36 19.23 7.93
N MET A 11 -27.98 19.90 9.02
CA MET A 11 -26.57 20.24 9.27
C MET A 11 -25.69 19.00 9.40
N LEU A 12 -26.16 17.96 10.10
CA LEU A 12 -25.45 16.68 10.23
C LEU A 12 -25.29 15.97 8.86
N SER A 13 -26.34 15.96 8.06
CA SER A 13 -26.28 15.38 6.71
C SER A 13 -25.29 16.12 5.80
N LEU A 14 -25.20 17.44 5.90
CA LEU A 14 -24.21 18.24 5.16
C LEU A 14 -22.78 17.97 5.64
N ALA A 15 -22.58 17.81 6.95
CA ALA A 15 -21.28 17.45 7.51
C ALA A 15 -20.82 16.05 7.02
N ASP A 16 -21.72 15.07 7.04
CA ASP A 16 -21.44 13.72 6.53
C ASP A 16 -21.07 13.74 5.03
N LEU A 17 -21.78 14.52 4.23
CA LEU A 17 -21.49 14.69 2.80
C LEU A 17 -20.12 15.38 2.58
N GLY A 18 -19.81 16.38 3.41
CA GLY A 18 -18.51 17.04 3.41
C GLY A 18 -17.38 16.08 3.74
N ALA A 19 -17.53 15.29 4.81
CA ALA A 19 -16.56 14.28 5.23
C ALA A 19 -16.31 13.25 4.11
N GLN A 20 -17.36 12.74 3.45
CA GLN A 20 -17.23 11.81 2.33
C GLN A 20 -16.45 12.42 1.15
N LYS A 21 -16.65 13.70 0.86
CA LYS A 21 -15.85 14.39 -0.19
C LYS A 21 -14.38 14.48 0.19
N VAL A 22 -14.06 14.70 1.46
CA VAL A 22 -12.67 14.74 1.93
C VAL A 22 -12.04 13.34 1.85
N VAL A 23 -12.75 12.28 2.20
CA VAL A 23 -12.29 10.88 1.98
C VAL A 23 -11.95 10.65 0.51
N ASN A 24 -12.83 11.07 -0.40
CA ASN A 24 -12.59 10.92 -1.84
C ASN A 24 -11.36 11.72 -2.31
N LEU A 25 -11.09 12.91 -1.74
CA LEU A 25 -9.88 13.66 -2.05
C LEU A 25 -8.61 12.93 -1.57
N VAL A 26 -8.62 12.30 -0.39
CA VAL A 26 -7.50 11.46 0.06
C VAL A 26 -7.22 10.34 -0.95
N VAL A 27 -8.25 9.66 -1.42
CA VAL A 27 -8.13 8.62 -2.46
C VAL A 27 -7.57 9.19 -3.76
N GLN A 28 -8.03 10.36 -4.20
CA GLN A 28 -7.54 11.00 -5.42
C GLN A 28 -6.06 11.35 -5.34
N TYR A 29 -5.62 11.99 -4.24
CA TYR A 29 -4.20 12.33 -4.04
C TYR A 29 -3.34 11.06 -3.99
N ALA A 30 -3.74 10.05 -3.22
CA ALA A 30 -3.01 8.79 -3.15
C ALA A 30 -2.93 8.09 -4.51
N SER A 31 -4.04 8.03 -5.26
CA SER A 31 -4.12 7.35 -6.56
C SER A 31 -3.30 8.05 -7.65
N ALA A 32 -3.18 9.38 -7.60
CA ALA A 32 -2.40 10.14 -8.57
C ALA A 32 -0.93 9.68 -8.63
N GLU A 33 -0.36 9.30 -7.46
CA GLU A 33 1.02 8.86 -7.32
C GLU A 33 1.17 7.35 -7.08
N SER A 34 0.09 6.58 -7.22
CA SER A 34 0.06 5.13 -7.01
C SER A 34 -0.11 4.36 -8.31
N LYS A 35 0.51 4.83 -9.39
CA LYS A 35 0.52 4.10 -10.66
C LYS A 35 1.55 2.98 -10.58
N PRO A 36 1.18 1.73 -10.95
CA PRO A 36 2.11 0.61 -10.96
C PRO A 36 3.36 0.91 -11.79
N ILE A 37 4.52 0.51 -11.30
CA ILE A 37 5.83 0.73 -11.93
C ILE A 37 6.53 -0.59 -12.21
N ASP A 38 7.42 -0.58 -13.17
CA ASP A 38 8.36 -1.69 -13.40
C ASP A 38 9.53 -1.58 -12.42
N LEU A 39 9.43 -2.27 -11.30
CA LEU A 39 10.43 -2.29 -10.23
C LEU A 39 11.79 -2.81 -10.72
N LEU A 40 11.82 -3.78 -11.64
CA LEU A 40 13.05 -4.32 -12.17
C LEU A 40 13.85 -3.25 -12.93
N THR A 41 13.19 -2.47 -13.76
CA THR A 41 13.81 -1.33 -14.48
C THR A 41 14.32 -0.27 -13.50
N TYR A 42 13.56 0.06 -12.46
CA TYR A 42 14.00 1.01 -11.44
C TYR A 42 15.25 0.55 -10.71
N MET A 43 15.28 -0.69 -10.25
CA MET A 43 16.38 -1.26 -9.50
C MET A 43 17.64 -1.43 -10.35
N SER A 44 17.51 -1.89 -11.60
CA SER A 44 18.65 -2.04 -12.52
C SER A 44 19.29 -0.70 -12.89
N SER A 45 18.51 0.39 -12.87
CA SER A 45 19.02 1.75 -13.08
C SER A 45 19.64 2.39 -11.83
N GLY A 46 19.69 1.67 -10.71
CA GLY A 46 20.21 2.19 -9.43
C GLY A 46 19.32 3.25 -8.78
N LYS A 47 18.08 3.41 -9.25
CA LYS A 47 17.12 4.36 -8.70
C LYS A 47 16.42 3.76 -7.46
N ARG A 48 16.10 4.64 -6.51
CA ARG A 48 15.25 4.25 -5.39
C ARG A 48 13.81 4.01 -5.88
N VAL A 49 13.12 3.06 -5.26
CA VAL A 49 11.69 2.88 -5.47
C VAL A 49 10.97 4.19 -5.14
N PRO A 50 10.14 4.73 -6.03
CA PRO A 50 9.46 5.97 -5.77
C PRO A 50 8.45 5.79 -4.63
N SER A 51 8.52 6.70 -3.68
CA SER A 51 7.53 6.89 -2.62
C SER A 51 6.56 8.00 -3.02
N LEU A 52 5.57 8.27 -2.17
CA LEU A 52 4.74 9.46 -2.30
C LEU A 52 5.60 10.72 -2.19
N THR A 53 5.30 11.73 -2.98
CA THR A 53 5.98 13.02 -2.88
C THR A 53 5.62 13.72 -1.56
N GLU A 54 6.50 14.59 -1.11
CA GLU A 54 6.28 15.39 0.10
C GLU A 54 5.02 16.26 -0.03
N GLU A 55 4.75 16.78 -1.22
CA GLU A 55 3.54 17.55 -1.52
C GLU A 55 2.27 16.70 -1.36
N CYS A 56 2.27 15.50 -1.89
CA CYS A 56 1.15 14.56 -1.74
C CYS A 56 0.93 14.18 -0.29
N ILE A 57 2.00 13.84 0.44
CA ILE A 57 1.93 13.50 1.88
C ILE A 57 1.39 14.69 2.69
N THR A 58 1.86 15.90 2.42
CA THR A 58 1.39 17.12 3.10
C THR A 58 -0.09 17.37 2.84
N SER A 59 -0.54 17.18 1.59
CA SER A 59 -1.95 17.33 1.22
C SER A 59 -2.83 16.30 1.93
N ILE A 60 -2.46 15.03 1.90
CA ILE A 60 -3.19 13.94 2.59
C ILE A 60 -3.23 14.20 4.10
N LYS A 61 -2.09 14.62 4.68
CA LYS A 61 -1.98 14.94 6.10
C LYS A 61 -2.94 16.06 6.52
N ALA A 62 -3.02 17.14 5.72
CA ALA A 62 -3.96 18.25 5.98
C ALA A 62 -5.43 17.78 5.91
N LEU A 63 -5.78 16.91 4.95
CA LEU A 63 -7.13 16.35 4.84
C LEU A 63 -7.48 15.44 6.02
N LEU A 64 -6.56 14.60 6.46
CA LEU A 64 -6.73 13.73 7.63
C LEU A 64 -6.85 14.58 8.91
N GLN A 65 -6.04 15.62 9.04
CA GLN A 65 -6.13 16.55 10.16
C GLN A 65 -7.48 17.26 10.19
N PHE A 66 -7.98 17.70 9.05
CA PHE A 66 -9.32 18.28 8.95
C PHE A 66 -10.39 17.29 9.42
N LEU A 67 -10.37 16.04 8.95
CA LEU A 67 -11.32 15.01 9.39
C LEU A 67 -11.27 14.75 10.88
N SER A 68 -10.08 14.76 11.50
CA SER A 68 -9.92 14.53 12.94
C SER A 68 -10.43 15.70 13.80
N THR A 69 -10.60 16.90 13.24
CA THR A 69 -11.11 18.09 13.93
C THR A 69 -12.60 18.32 13.70
N MET A 70 -13.24 17.56 12.83
CA MET A 70 -14.67 17.68 12.58
C MET A 70 -15.48 17.35 13.85
N PRO A 71 -16.49 18.16 14.19
CA PRO A 71 -17.33 17.90 15.35
C PRO A 71 -18.05 16.56 15.20
N ASP A 72 -17.97 15.74 16.24
CA ASP A 72 -18.55 14.40 16.25
C ASP A 72 -20.08 14.46 16.28
N SER A 73 -20.72 14.13 15.20
CA SER A 73 -22.16 13.89 15.14
C SER A 73 -22.44 12.39 15.34
N GLN A 74 -22.39 11.92 16.59
CA GLN A 74 -22.71 10.52 16.95
C GLN A 74 -21.62 9.49 16.54
N ASN A 75 -20.35 9.71 16.84
CA ASN A 75 -19.20 8.83 16.51
C ASN A 75 -18.93 8.65 15.01
N LYS A 76 -19.39 9.55 14.14
CA LYS A 76 -19.21 9.41 12.69
C LYS A 76 -17.96 10.12 12.15
N SER A 77 -17.41 11.10 12.87
CA SER A 77 -16.16 11.75 12.46
C SER A 77 -14.98 10.79 12.55
N ASP A 78 -14.90 10.01 13.63
CA ASP A 78 -13.91 8.92 13.73
C ASP A 78 -14.07 7.92 12.60
N HIS A 79 -15.32 7.63 12.18
CA HIS A 79 -15.60 6.74 11.08
C HIS A 79 -15.05 7.27 9.73
N ALA A 80 -15.26 8.53 9.41
CA ALA A 80 -14.76 9.14 8.16
C ALA A 80 -13.22 9.21 8.14
N PHE A 81 -12.60 9.53 9.27
CA PHE A 81 -11.15 9.53 9.42
C PHE A 81 -10.57 8.11 9.23
N ILE A 82 -11.14 7.11 9.91
CA ILE A 82 -10.73 5.70 9.75
C ILE A 82 -10.94 5.23 8.31
N LEU A 83 -12.07 5.57 7.69
CA LEU A 83 -12.37 5.24 6.31
C LEU A 83 -11.35 5.87 5.34
N ALA A 84 -10.93 7.11 5.60
CA ALA A 84 -9.89 7.77 4.80
C ALA A 84 -8.56 7.04 4.89
N LEU A 85 -8.12 6.63 6.10
CA LEU A 85 -6.90 5.85 6.30
C LEU A 85 -6.98 4.46 5.66
N GLN A 86 -8.11 3.78 5.79
CA GLN A 86 -8.32 2.47 5.15
C GLN A 86 -8.29 2.59 3.62
N SER A 87 -8.97 3.59 3.07
CA SER A 87 -8.98 3.83 1.62
C SER A 87 -7.58 4.20 1.10
N PHE A 88 -6.84 5.02 1.83
CA PHE A 88 -5.43 5.30 1.54
C PHE A 88 -4.60 4.02 1.51
N ALA A 89 -4.71 3.19 2.55
CA ALA A 89 -3.98 1.93 2.64
C ALA A 89 -4.33 0.97 1.49
N GLN A 90 -5.61 0.88 1.10
CA GLN A 90 -6.05 0.06 -0.04
C GLN A 90 -5.43 0.52 -1.36
N VAL A 91 -5.38 1.82 -1.62
CA VAL A 91 -4.74 2.39 -2.83
C VAL A 91 -3.25 2.03 -2.86
N ARG A 92 -2.55 2.20 -1.74
CA ARG A 92 -1.13 1.86 -1.65
C ARG A 92 -0.87 0.36 -1.76
N ALA A 93 -1.71 -0.47 -1.14
CA ALA A 93 -1.62 -1.93 -1.27
C ALA A 93 -1.80 -2.40 -2.72
N ALA A 94 -2.78 -1.85 -3.44
CA ALA A 94 -3.00 -2.16 -4.85
C ALA A 94 -1.79 -1.75 -5.72
N TYR A 95 -1.19 -0.58 -5.47
CA TYR A 95 0.03 -0.13 -6.12
C TYR A 95 1.18 -1.11 -5.91
N LEU A 96 1.44 -1.52 -4.65
CA LEU A 96 2.52 -2.45 -4.30
C LEU A 96 2.33 -3.80 -4.97
N THR A 97 1.15 -4.38 -4.83
CA THR A 97 0.84 -5.70 -5.38
C THR A 97 0.99 -5.70 -6.90
N SER A 98 0.44 -4.68 -7.59
CA SER A 98 0.55 -4.59 -9.05
C SER A 98 1.98 -4.32 -9.54
N SER A 99 2.78 -3.56 -8.79
CA SER A 99 4.18 -3.30 -9.15
C SER A 99 5.09 -4.51 -8.93
N MET A 100 4.79 -5.34 -7.91
CA MET A 100 5.55 -6.57 -7.61
C MET A 100 5.13 -7.76 -8.45
N GLU A 101 3.92 -7.77 -9.02
CA GLU A 101 3.35 -8.91 -9.73
C GLU A 101 4.25 -9.48 -10.85
N PRO A 102 4.87 -8.68 -11.75
CA PRO A 102 5.74 -9.21 -12.79
C PRO A 102 6.93 -9.99 -12.23
N MET A 103 7.54 -9.48 -11.16
CA MET A 103 8.67 -10.13 -10.50
C MET A 103 8.25 -11.40 -9.76
N THR A 104 7.10 -11.38 -9.09
CA THR A 104 6.53 -12.57 -8.43
C THR A 104 6.26 -13.69 -9.43
N ARG A 105 5.66 -13.37 -10.58
CA ARG A 105 5.46 -14.33 -11.67
C ARG A 105 6.78 -14.91 -12.20
N ALA A 106 7.83 -14.09 -12.33
CA ALA A 106 9.13 -14.56 -12.76
C ALA A 106 9.74 -15.57 -11.78
N VAL A 107 9.61 -15.32 -10.46
CA VAL A 107 10.06 -16.25 -9.41
C VAL A 107 9.30 -17.58 -9.50
N VAL A 108 7.97 -17.54 -9.55
CA VAL A 108 7.13 -18.74 -9.65
C VAL A 108 7.46 -19.56 -10.90
N ASN A 109 7.63 -18.89 -12.05
CA ASN A 109 7.97 -19.56 -13.29
C ASN A 109 9.35 -20.22 -13.23
N SER A 110 10.34 -19.57 -12.60
CA SER A 110 11.67 -20.14 -12.43
C SER A 110 11.67 -21.34 -11.48
N ALA A 111 10.92 -21.29 -10.38
CA ALA A 111 10.76 -22.41 -9.47
C ALA A 111 10.10 -23.62 -10.16
N ASN A 112 9.04 -23.40 -10.92
CA ASN A 112 8.36 -24.45 -11.69
C ASN A 112 9.26 -25.06 -12.79
N ALA A 113 10.13 -24.28 -13.41
CA ALA A 113 11.09 -24.76 -14.39
C ALA A 113 12.14 -25.69 -13.74
N VAL A 114 12.66 -25.34 -12.57
CA VAL A 114 13.60 -26.17 -11.80
C VAL A 114 12.95 -27.49 -11.38
N GLN A 115 11.70 -27.47 -10.93
CA GLN A 115 10.98 -28.71 -10.58
C GLN A 115 10.80 -29.65 -11.77
N ARG A 116 10.53 -29.16 -12.97
CA ARG A 116 10.41 -29.98 -14.19
C ARG A 116 11.73 -30.62 -14.59
N ILE A 117 12.84 -29.87 -14.46
CA ILE A 117 14.18 -30.39 -14.79
C ILE A 117 14.61 -31.49 -13.81
N SER A 118 14.24 -31.39 -12.51
CA SER A 118 14.62 -32.38 -11.50
C SER A 118 13.91 -33.72 -11.64
N VAL A 119 12.78 -33.79 -12.36
CA VAL A 119 12.06 -35.07 -12.63
C VAL A 119 12.65 -35.86 -13.80
N ASP A 120 13.23 -35.18 -14.79
CA ASP A 120 13.68 -35.75 -16.03
C ASP A 120 15.22 -35.79 -16.22
N ALA A 121 16.00 -35.14 -15.35
CA ALA A 121 17.45 -35.03 -15.53
C ALA A 121 18.21 -36.17 -14.87
N PRO A 122 19.22 -36.75 -15.54
CA PRO A 122 20.17 -37.68 -14.92
C PRO A 122 20.87 -36.96 -13.75
N ARG A 123 21.11 -37.70 -12.67
CA ARG A 123 21.67 -37.23 -11.37
C ARG A 123 22.98 -36.44 -11.44
N GLU A 124 23.54 -36.20 -12.59
CA GLU A 124 24.82 -35.50 -12.80
C GLU A 124 24.69 -34.07 -13.33
N ALA A 125 23.47 -33.60 -13.63
CA ALA A 125 23.27 -32.22 -14.05
C ALA A 125 23.16 -31.31 -12.81
N HIS A 126 24.31 -30.92 -12.24
CA HIS A 126 24.38 -29.84 -11.26
C HIS A 126 23.96 -28.54 -11.96
N ALA A 127 22.81 -28.01 -11.58
CA ALA A 127 22.41 -26.67 -12.00
C ALA A 127 23.45 -25.66 -11.48
N GLU A 128 24.29 -25.12 -12.36
CA GLU A 128 25.24 -24.08 -12.02
C GLU A 128 24.46 -22.82 -11.59
N TYR A 129 24.51 -22.52 -10.30
CA TYR A 129 24.00 -21.26 -9.75
C TYR A 129 24.86 -20.11 -10.29
N ARG A 130 24.32 -19.36 -11.24
CA ARG A 130 24.93 -18.10 -11.69
C ARG A 130 24.57 -16.98 -10.72
N ARG A 131 25.54 -16.56 -9.92
CA ARG A 131 25.44 -15.44 -9.00
C ARG A 131 24.96 -14.20 -9.75
N GLY A 132 23.81 -13.61 -9.32
CA GLY A 132 23.22 -12.40 -9.90
C GLY A 132 22.10 -12.62 -10.93
N SER A 133 21.73 -13.87 -11.26
CA SER A 133 20.63 -14.19 -12.17
C SER A 133 19.44 -14.88 -11.48
N ALA A 134 19.39 -14.87 -10.15
CA ALA A 134 18.30 -15.50 -9.42
C ALA A 134 17.10 -14.52 -9.30
N PRO A 135 15.97 -14.75 -9.98
CA PRO A 135 14.78 -13.90 -9.92
C PRO A 135 14.32 -13.65 -8.47
N PHE A 136 14.54 -14.63 -7.58
CA PHE A 136 14.21 -14.52 -6.17
C PHE A 136 15.04 -13.44 -5.44
N ALA A 137 16.34 -13.32 -5.73
CA ALA A 137 17.19 -12.31 -5.09
C ALA A 137 16.77 -10.89 -5.49
N ASP A 138 16.45 -10.69 -6.76
CA ASP A 138 15.99 -9.40 -7.26
C ASP A 138 14.58 -9.08 -6.72
N TRP A 139 13.70 -10.06 -6.68
CA TRP A 139 12.39 -9.94 -6.07
C TRP A 139 12.47 -9.55 -4.59
N PHE A 140 13.36 -10.23 -3.82
CA PHE A 140 13.54 -9.94 -2.39
C PHE A 140 14.09 -8.54 -2.15
N LYS A 141 15.06 -8.09 -2.96
CA LYS A 141 15.56 -6.71 -2.91
C LYS A 141 14.47 -5.70 -3.22
N ALA A 142 13.65 -5.96 -4.26
CA ALA A 142 12.54 -5.11 -4.63
C ALA A 142 11.54 -5.00 -3.49
N MET A 143 11.18 -6.10 -2.86
CA MET A 143 10.26 -6.15 -1.73
C MET A 143 10.77 -5.31 -0.55
N ILE A 144 12.03 -5.49 -0.15
CA ILE A 144 12.63 -4.70 0.94
C ILE A 144 12.62 -3.21 0.60
N SER A 145 13.07 -2.84 -0.61
CA SER A 145 13.13 -1.43 -1.03
C SER A 145 11.73 -0.79 -1.05
N THR A 146 10.74 -1.55 -1.46
CA THR A 146 9.35 -1.10 -1.51
C THR A 146 8.77 -0.91 -0.11
N ILE A 147 9.00 -1.86 0.81
CA ILE A 147 8.61 -1.75 2.21
C ILE A 147 9.26 -0.52 2.86
N GLN A 148 10.54 -0.29 2.63
CA GLN A 148 11.25 0.89 3.16
C GLN A 148 10.63 2.19 2.65
N ALA A 149 10.32 2.29 1.36
CA ALA A 149 9.68 3.47 0.78
C ALA A 149 8.31 3.75 1.42
N GLU A 150 7.49 2.72 1.66
CA GLU A 150 6.20 2.88 2.34
C GLU A 150 6.34 3.26 3.82
N GLN A 151 7.32 2.70 4.51
CA GLN A 151 7.61 3.08 5.90
C GLN A 151 8.06 4.53 6.02
N GLU A 152 8.90 5.01 5.11
CA GLU A 152 9.31 6.42 5.05
C GLU A 152 8.10 7.34 4.82
N ALA A 153 7.26 7.04 3.83
CA ALA A 153 6.04 7.81 3.55
C ALA A 153 5.08 7.83 4.75
N ALA A 154 4.83 6.68 5.36
CA ALA A 154 3.97 6.59 6.53
C ALA A 154 4.57 7.34 7.73
N THR A 155 5.88 7.27 7.94
CA THR A 155 6.55 8.02 9.00
C THR A 155 6.32 9.52 8.83
N MET A 156 6.48 10.06 7.63
CA MET A 156 6.21 11.47 7.34
C MET A 156 4.72 11.82 7.53
N LEU A 157 3.81 10.95 7.09
CA LEU A 157 2.38 11.15 7.22
C LEU A 157 1.94 11.25 8.70
N PHE A 158 2.48 10.37 9.55
CA PHE A 158 2.10 10.30 10.98
C PHE A 158 2.96 11.17 11.91
N GLN A 159 4.03 11.76 11.40
CA GLN A 159 4.91 12.61 12.21
C GLN A 159 4.18 13.82 12.81
N GLY A 160 4.26 13.99 14.13
CA GLY A 160 3.64 15.13 14.84
C GLY A 160 2.12 15.04 15.02
N MET A 161 1.49 13.91 14.68
CA MET A 161 0.05 13.71 14.77
C MET A 161 -0.37 13.04 16.08
N SER A 162 -1.57 13.36 16.56
CA SER A 162 -2.16 12.74 17.75
C SER A 162 -2.51 11.25 17.52
N TRP A 163 -2.74 10.83 16.25
CA TRP A 163 -3.10 9.47 15.86
C TRP A 163 -1.90 8.57 15.51
N LYS A 164 -0.76 8.77 16.14
CA LYS A 164 0.44 7.93 15.97
C LYS A 164 0.17 6.42 16.17
N ASN A 165 -0.79 6.09 17.03
CA ASN A 165 -1.22 4.71 17.26
C ASN A 165 -1.82 4.02 16.02
N MET A 166 -2.27 4.78 15.01
CA MET A 166 -2.79 4.25 13.76
C MET A 166 -1.70 3.88 12.74
N TYR A 167 -0.44 4.26 13.00
CA TYR A 167 0.68 3.98 12.12
C TYR A 167 0.83 2.48 11.81
N SER A 168 0.91 1.65 12.87
CA SER A 168 1.13 0.20 12.72
C SER A 168 -0.01 -0.48 11.97
N SER A 169 -1.27 -0.12 12.25
CA SER A 169 -2.42 -0.67 11.55
C SER A 169 -2.45 -0.24 10.08
N THR A 170 -2.11 1.00 9.78
CA THR A 170 -2.05 1.50 8.40
C THR A 170 -0.98 0.79 7.59
N ILE A 171 0.24 0.67 8.13
CA ILE A 171 1.33 -0.09 7.48
C ILE A 171 0.95 -1.56 7.30
N SER A 172 0.37 -2.20 8.31
CA SER A 172 -0.13 -3.58 8.17
C SER A 172 -1.14 -3.72 7.04
N ASN A 173 -2.10 -2.80 6.94
CA ASN A 173 -3.11 -2.82 5.88
C ASN A 173 -2.52 -2.60 4.48
N ILE A 174 -1.44 -1.83 4.36
CA ILE A 174 -0.71 -1.62 3.10
C ILE A 174 0.05 -2.89 2.69
N LEU A 175 0.74 -3.53 3.63
CA LEU A 175 1.66 -4.63 3.34
C LEU A 175 0.97 -6.01 3.32
N GLN A 176 -0.12 -6.20 4.07
CA GLN A 176 -0.81 -7.48 4.20
C GLN A 176 -1.21 -8.11 2.84
N PRO A 177 -1.81 -7.39 1.89
CA PRO A 177 -2.18 -7.97 0.60
C PRO A 177 -0.96 -8.44 -0.22
N LEU A 178 0.16 -7.71 -0.14
CA LEU A 178 1.41 -8.11 -0.79
C LEU A 178 1.95 -9.41 -0.16
N LEU A 179 2.01 -9.48 1.17
CA LEU A 179 2.52 -10.66 1.89
C LEU A 179 1.62 -11.88 1.66
N SER A 180 0.29 -11.70 1.64
CA SER A 180 -0.64 -12.78 1.33
C SER A 180 -0.47 -13.29 -0.11
N SER A 181 -0.35 -12.39 -1.09
CA SER A 181 -0.12 -12.77 -2.50
C SER A 181 1.18 -13.56 -2.66
N VAL A 182 2.22 -13.22 -1.91
CA VAL A 182 3.49 -13.96 -1.89
C VAL A 182 3.33 -15.34 -1.29
N HIS A 183 2.66 -15.43 -0.14
CA HIS A 183 2.40 -16.70 0.55
C HIS A 183 1.63 -17.68 -0.35
N ASP A 184 0.62 -17.20 -1.05
CA ASP A 184 -0.25 -18.02 -1.91
C ASP A 184 0.45 -18.49 -3.20
N GLN A 185 1.46 -17.76 -3.66
CA GLN A 185 2.14 -18.03 -4.94
C GLN A 185 3.47 -18.77 -4.80
N LEU A 186 4.13 -18.68 -3.64
CA LEU A 186 5.33 -19.46 -3.39
C LEU A 186 4.93 -20.89 -3.03
N PRO A 187 5.38 -21.90 -3.79
CA PRO A 187 5.17 -23.28 -3.40
C PRO A 187 5.82 -23.50 -2.03
N ILE A 188 5.08 -24.18 -1.15
CA ILE A 188 5.63 -24.65 0.12
C ILE A 188 6.76 -25.60 -0.26
N ILE A 189 8.00 -25.14 -0.10
CA ILE A 189 9.21 -25.93 -0.29
C ILE A 189 9.40 -26.84 0.92
#